data_9c278718d05265b97e4b4fdad1b21b4e
#
_entry.id   9c278718d05265b97e4b4fdad1b21b4e
#
_cell.length_a   1.000
_cell.length_b   1.000
_cell.length_c   1.000
_cell.angle_alpha   90.00
_cell.angle_beta   90.00
_cell.angle_gamma   90.00
#
_symmetry.space_group_name_H-M   'P 1'
#
loop_
_entity.id
_entity.type
_entity.pdbx_description
1 polymer ?
#
loop_
_entity_poly.entity_id
_entity_poly.type
_entity_poly.pdbx_seq_one_letter_code
_entity_poly.pdbx_strand_id
1 'polypeptide(L)'
;MTQRLELHQVEQLTACKISLLLGLNAEQNYIEQFFRFSLRLLKCQKALLTFNQEPYFWHHCPDGMTAISFKPSRHLKQCFAKQQVIHHNHPSYQNLINYLKELNIECGRALAVHLVQPDQTSMGFAVFFDDDETCFEDDQIQLLLDYCSSFMQQVELKFNYEELNELYEQQVALNSSKTKFFSIISHDLRAPFHGLLGFSEVLAKERETLDESSIQNIADYLYDTSQSTYNLLESLLTWAMAEGGRFVYHPINFKLRQVSNIVCDVLHTLALKKNIE
;
A
#
# COMPACT_ATOMS: atom_id res chain seq x y z
N MET A 1 9.69 -24.69 21.15
CA MET A 1 9.33 -25.50 19.95
C MET A 1 9.42 -24.58 18.73
N THR A 2 10.44 -24.78 17.90
CA THR A 2 10.57 -24.10 16.62
C THR A 2 9.64 -24.77 15.62
N GLN A 3 8.59 -24.08 15.18
CA GLN A 3 7.73 -24.55 14.09
C GLN A 3 8.33 -24.10 12.76
N ARG A 4 8.60 -25.04 11.85
CA ARG A 4 8.86 -24.70 10.45
C ARG A 4 7.60 -24.05 9.86
N LEU A 5 7.75 -22.87 9.28
CA LEU A 5 6.70 -22.22 8.54
C LEU A 5 6.53 -22.96 7.20
N GLU A 6 5.35 -23.56 6.99
CA GLU A 6 4.95 -23.99 5.66
C GLU A 6 4.54 -22.75 4.87
N LEU A 7 5.29 -22.43 3.82
CA LEU A 7 5.15 -21.24 2.98
C LEU A 7 3.79 -21.10 2.25
N HIS A 8 2.83 -21.97 2.50
CA HIS A 8 1.51 -21.99 1.86
C HIS A 8 0.39 -21.31 2.67
N GLN A 9 0.65 -20.76 3.85
CA GLN A 9 -0.37 -20.07 4.62
C GLN A 9 -0.41 -18.59 4.25
N VAL A 10 -1.37 -18.21 3.40
CA VAL A 10 -1.57 -16.86 2.83
C VAL A 10 -1.67 -15.77 3.91
N GLU A 11 -2.21 -16.07 5.09
CA GLU A 11 -2.32 -15.11 6.19
C GLU A 11 -0.98 -14.76 6.85
N GLN A 12 -0.01 -15.67 6.82
CA GLN A 12 1.35 -15.41 7.33
C GLN A 12 2.20 -14.65 6.31
N LEU A 13 1.92 -14.80 5.02
CA LEU A 13 2.63 -14.12 3.95
C LEU A 13 2.31 -12.60 3.88
N THR A 14 1.09 -12.20 4.25
CA THR A 14 0.70 -10.78 4.28
C THR A 14 1.42 -9.96 5.36
N ALA A 15 1.92 -10.60 6.42
CA ALA A 15 2.67 -9.94 7.48
C ALA A 15 4.17 -9.75 7.15
N CYS A 16 4.65 -10.30 6.03
CA CYS A 16 6.07 -10.45 5.71
C CYS A 16 6.49 -9.63 4.49
N LYS A 17 6.09 -8.36 4.44
CA LYS A 17 6.31 -7.46 3.29
C LYS A 17 7.76 -7.42 2.83
N ILE A 18 8.72 -7.35 3.75
CA ILE A 18 10.15 -7.21 3.41
C ILE A 18 10.69 -8.50 2.81
N SER A 19 10.41 -9.64 3.42
CA SER A 19 10.88 -10.93 2.90
C SER A 19 10.23 -11.33 1.58
N LEU A 20 8.97 -10.97 1.36
CA LEU A 20 8.28 -11.15 0.07
C LEU A 20 8.93 -10.30 -1.02
N LEU A 21 9.22 -9.04 -0.73
CA LEU A 21 9.89 -8.11 -1.63
C LEU A 21 11.30 -8.58 -2.03
N LEU A 22 12.02 -9.18 -1.07
CA LEU A 22 13.43 -9.52 -1.25
C LEU A 22 13.66 -10.94 -1.76
N GLY A 23 12.71 -11.85 -1.62
CA GLY A 23 13.07 -13.24 -1.84
C GLY A 23 12.05 -14.17 -2.49
N LEU A 24 10.78 -14.05 -2.18
CA LEU A 24 9.84 -15.11 -2.55
C LEU A 24 9.19 -14.93 -3.92
N ASN A 25 9.05 -13.69 -4.39
CA ASN A 25 8.43 -13.35 -5.68
C ASN A 25 9.33 -12.56 -6.63
N ALA A 26 10.59 -12.32 -6.25
CA ALA A 26 11.52 -11.58 -7.10
C ALA A 26 12.23 -12.54 -8.06
N GLU A 27 12.44 -12.11 -9.31
CA GLU A 27 13.33 -12.79 -10.27
C GLU A 27 14.75 -12.98 -9.71
N GLN A 28 15.13 -12.19 -8.70
CA GLN A 28 16.38 -12.30 -7.95
C GLN A 28 16.10 -12.43 -6.45
N ASN A 29 16.50 -13.56 -5.87
CA ASN A 29 16.39 -13.77 -4.43
C ASN A 29 17.52 -13.00 -3.69
N TYR A 30 17.25 -11.76 -3.27
CA TYR A 30 18.22 -10.91 -2.59
C TYR A 30 18.67 -11.47 -1.23
N ILE A 31 17.78 -12.18 -0.53
CA ILE A 31 18.12 -12.82 0.77
C ILE A 31 19.12 -13.95 0.54
N GLU A 32 18.90 -14.78 -0.48
CA GLU A 32 19.84 -15.85 -0.82
C GLU A 32 21.20 -15.30 -1.30
N GLN A 33 21.18 -14.22 -2.09
CA GLN A 33 22.41 -13.54 -2.51
C GLN A 33 23.16 -12.96 -1.32
N PHE A 34 22.45 -12.34 -0.35
CA PHE A 34 23.02 -11.82 0.87
C PHE A 34 23.70 -12.93 1.68
N PHE A 35 23.05 -14.05 1.91
CA PHE A 35 23.64 -15.19 2.60
C PHE A 35 24.84 -15.73 1.85
N ARG A 36 24.71 -16.00 0.56
CA ARG A 36 25.79 -16.59 -0.26
C ARG A 36 27.06 -15.76 -0.25
N PHE A 37 26.94 -14.43 -0.35
CA PHE A 37 28.08 -13.54 -0.31
C PHE A 37 28.69 -13.47 1.08
N SER A 38 27.88 -13.23 2.11
CA SER A 38 28.34 -13.10 3.50
C SER A 38 29.00 -14.37 4.02
N LEU A 39 28.43 -15.54 3.71
CA LEU A 39 28.98 -16.83 4.11
C LEU A 39 30.35 -17.11 3.46
N ARG A 40 30.49 -16.73 2.17
CA ARG A 40 31.79 -16.86 1.47
C ARG A 40 32.84 -15.91 2.05
N LEU A 41 32.45 -14.67 2.35
CA LEU A 41 33.33 -13.66 2.93
C LEU A 41 33.86 -14.10 4.29
N LEU A 42 32.99 -14.59 5.14
CA LEU A 42 33.32 -15.04 6.50
C LEU A 42 33.89 -16.47 6.55
N LYS A 43 33.88 -17.19 5.43
CA LYS A 43 34.24 -18.62 5.37
C LYS A 43 33.46 -19.44 6.40
N CYS A 44 32.16 -19.16 6.57
CA CYS A 44 31.27 -19.92 7.45
C CYS A 44 30.11 -20.57 6.66
N GLN A 45 29.36 -21.46 7.29
CA GLN A 45 28.42 -22.33 6.59
C GLN A 45 26.95 -22.05 6.94
N LYS A 46 26.69 -21.42 8.08
CA LYS A 46 25.35 -21.26 8.62
C LYS A 46 25.07 -19.78 8.93
N ALA A 47 23.86 -19.34 8.66
CA ALA A 47 23.45 -17.98 8.98
C ALA A 47 21.96 -17.88 9.30
N LEU A 48 21.62 -16.87 10.09
CA LEU A 48 20.26 -16.43 10.39
C LEU A 48 20.08 -14.99 9.95
N LEU A 49 18.91 -14.66 9.42
CA LEU A 49 18.50 -13.29 9.11
C LEU A 49 17.07 -13.08 9.62
N THR A 50 16.84 -11.96 10.30
CA THR A 50 15.49 -11.57 10.70
C THR A 50 15.28 -10.08 10.50
N PHE A 51 14.04 -9.71 10.19
CA PHE A 51 13.57 -8.33 10.19
C PHE A 51 12.65 -8.10 11.38
N ASN A 52 12.73 -6.92 12.00
CA ASN A 52 12.05 -6.62 13.26
C ASN A 52 10.52 -6.77 13.22
N GLN A 53 9.92 -6.62 12.03
CA GLN A 53 8.47 -6.71 11.82
C GLN A 53 8.00 -8.12 11.51
N GLU A 54 8.92 -9.07 11.32
CA GLU A 54 8.62 -10.44 10.92
C GLU A 54 8.67 -11.40 12.11
N PRO A 55 7.74 -12.35 12.18
CA PRO A 55 7.67 -13.29 13.31
C PRO A 55 8.54 -14.52 13.15
N TYR A 56 9.54 -14.51 12.25
CA TYR A 56 10.40 -15.65 11.93
C TYR A 56 11.82 -15.21 11.58
N PHE A 57 12.72 -16.23 11.47
CA PHE A 57 14.08 -16.11 10.99
C PHE A 57 14.23 -16.85 9.67
N TRP A 58 14.96 -16.29 8.74
CA TRP A 58 15.52 -17.00 7.62
C TRP A 58 16.80 -17.72 8.09
N HIS A 59 16.78 -19.03 8.00
CA HIS A 59 17.93 -19.87 8.33
C HIS A 59 18.53 -20.44 7.07
N HIS A 60 19.80 -20.18 6.84
CA HIS A 60 20.59 -20.76 5.77
C HIS A 60 21.54 -21.80 6.34
N CYS A 61 21.51 -22.99 5.75
CA CYS A 61 22.46 -24.09 6.04
C CYS A 61 22.89 -24.74 4.71
N PRO A 62 23.87 -25.63 4.70
CA PRO A 62 24.31 -26.34 3.48
C PRO A 62 23.20 -27.05 2.71
N ASP A 63 22.15 -27.48 3.42
CA ASP A 63 20.98 -28.18 2.83
C ASP A 63 19.96 -27.21 2.20
N GLY A 64 20.16 -25.89 2.33
CA GLY A 64 19.28 -24.86 1.78
C GLY A 64 18.80 -23.83 2.77
N MET A 65 17.83 -23.02 2.34
CA MET A 65 17.25 -21.94 3.13
C MET A 65 15.85 -22.34 3.65
N THR A 66 15.60 -22.09 4.93
CA THR A 66 14.33 -22.38 5.58
C THR A 66 13.88 -21.21 6.45
N ALA A 67 12.56 -21.02 6.61
CA ALA A 67 12.03 -20.08 7.57
C ALA A 67 11.67 -20.80 8.88
N ILE A 68 12.11 -20.25 10.01
CA ILE A 68 11.87 -20.80 11.34
C ILE A 68 11.02 -19.81 12.13
N SER A 69 9.82 -20.21 12.56
CA SER A 69 8.96 -19.39 13.41
C SER A 69 9.54 -19.30 14.82
N PHE A 70 9.78 -18.08 15.25
CA PHE A 70 10.32 -17.80 16.59
C PHE A 70 9.82 -16.46 17.12
N LYS A 71 9.55 -16.37 18.43
CA LYS A 71 9.30 -15.09 19.09
C LYS A 71 10.64 -14.42 19.37
N PRO A 72 10.94 -13.25 18.75
CA PRO A 72 12.21 -12.57 18.96
C PRO A 72 12.41 -12.27 20.45
N SER A 73 13.51 -12.77 21.02
CA SER A 73 13.91 -12.46 22.38
C SER A 73 14.19 -10.96 22.51
N ARG A 74 13.59 -10.31 23.50
CA ARG A 74 13.86 -8.90 23.81
C ARG A 74 15.34 -8.67 24.16
N HIS A 75 16.06 -9.70 24.60
CA HIS A 75 17.45 -9.62 25.00
C HIS A 75 18.41 -9.31 23.84
N LEU A 76 18.20 -9.85 22.64
CA LEU A 76 19.06 -9.52 21.49
C LEU A 76 18.95 -8.06 21.07
N LYS A 77 17.73 -7.51 21.04
CA LYS A 77 17.54 -6.08 20.73
C LYS A 77 18.30 -5.16 21.71
N GLN A 78 18.40 -5.55 22.98
CA GLN A 78 19.14 -4.79 23.99
C GLN A 78 20.66 -4.93 23.81
N CYS A 79 21.15 -6.05 23.30
CA CYS A 79 22.57 -6.25 23.03
C CYS A 79 23.10 -5.32 21.94
N PHE A 80 22.27 -4.99 20.95
CA PHE A 80 22.62 -4.08 19.84
C PHE A 80 22.40 -2.59 20.15
N ALA A 81 21.93 -2.20 21.33
CA ALA A 81 21.54 -0.82 21.63
C ALA A 81 22.68 0.21 21.48
N LYS A 82 23.94 -0.21 21.35
CA LYS A 82 25.12 0.67 21.25
C LYS A 82 26.16 0.29 20.20
N GLN A 83 26.06 -0.87 19.56
CA GLN A 83 27.08 -1.34 18.61
C GLN A 83 26.44 -2.09 17.44
N GLN A 84 27.06 -1.97 16.26
CA GLN A 84 26.56 -2.62 15.04
C GLN A 84 26.95 -4.09 14.91
N VAL A 85 27.96 -4.55 15.65
CA VAL A 85 28.47 -5.91 15.55
C VAL A 85 28.78 -6.51 16.93
N ILE A 86 28.44 -7.79 17.09
CA ILE A 86 28.79 -8.60 18.26
C ILE A 86 29.64 -9.78 17.78
N HIS A 87 30.89 -9.86 18.22
CA HIS A 87 31.84 -10.94 17.95
C HIS A 87 32.52 -11.36 19.24
N HIS A 88 33.47 -12.32 19.19
CA HIS A 88 34.09 -12.97 20.35
C HIS A 88 34.68 -12.01 21.40
N ASN A 89 35.17 -10.83 21.01
CA ASN A 89 35.70 -9.81 21.91
C ASN A 89 34.65 -8.91 22.55
N HIS A 90 33.37 -9.05 22.16
CA HIS A 90 32.32 -8.17 22.61
C HIS A 90 31.74 -8.63 23.97
N PRO A 91 31.47 -7.72 24.94
CA PRO A 91 30.88 -8.08 26.25
C PRO A 91 29.56 -8.85 26.16
N SER A 92 28.78 -8.62 25.11
CA SER A 92 27.50 -9.31 24.88
C SER A 92 27.64 -10.63 24.10
N TYR A 93 28.84 -11.09 23.79
CA TYR A 93 29.03 -12.30 23.01
C TYR A 93 28.41 -13.54 23.67
N GLN A 94 28.57 -13.66 25.00
CA GLN A 94 27.94 -14.76 25.72
C GLN A 94 26.42 -14.76 25.64
N ASN A 95 25.82 -13.58 25.59
CA ASN A 95 24.34 -13.45 25.39
C ASN A 95 23.94 -13.92 24.00
N LEU A 96 24.75 -13.65 22.97
CA LEU A 96 24.54 -14.16 21.62
C LEU A 96 24.60 -15.70 21.59
N ILE A 97 25.61 -16.29 22.19
CA ILE A 97 25.76 -17.76 22.28
C ILE A 97 24.57 -18.39 23.02
N ASN A 98 24.17 -17.80 24.16
CA ASN A 98 23.00 -18.30 24.92
C ASN A 98 21.72 -18.22 24.09
N TYR A 99 21.55 -17.16 23.33
CA TYR A 99 20.41 -17.00 22.42
C TYR A 99 20.40 -18.08 21.33
N LEU A 100 21.52 -18.38 20.68
CA LEU A 100 21.61 -19.46 19.70
C LEU A 100 21.29 -20.84 20.33
N LYS A 101 21.70 -21.07 21.58
CA LYS A 101 21.32 -22.29 22.31
C LYS A 101 19.83 -22.39 22.60
N GLU A 102 19.16 -21.28 22.90
CA GLU A 102 17.67 -21.25 23.02
C GLU A 102 16.97 -21.65 21.71
N LEU A 103 17.61 -21.40 20.57
CA LEU A 103 17.16 -21.84 19.25
C LEU A 103 17.54 -23.29 18.91
N ASN A 104 18.16 -24.03 19.85
CA ASN A 104 18.77 -25.35 19.64
C ASN A 104 19.86 -25.32 18.54
N ILE A 105 20.62 -24.23 18.49
CA ILE A 105 21.77 -24.08 17.59
C ILE A 105 23.05 -24.11 18.42
N GLU A 106 23.86 -25.14 18.21
CA GLU A 106 25.21 -25.23 18.75
C GLU A 106 26.19 -24.72 17.71
N CYS A 107 27.20 -23.95 18.15
CA CYS A 107 28.25 -23.40 17.30
C CYS A 107 29.55 -23.18 18.08
N GLY A 108 30.69 -23.29 17.41
CA GLY A 108 32.01 -22.96 17.95
C GLY A 108 32.26 -21.45 17.93
N ARG A 109 31.86 -20.77 16.84
CA ARG A 109 31.96 -19.32 16.72
C ARG A 109 30.66 -18.69 16.18
N ALA A 110 30.42 -17.44 16.53
CA ALA A 110 29.32 -16.67 16.03
C ALA A 110 29.69 -15.19 15.84
N LEU A 111 29.01 -14.54 14.88
CA LEU A 111 29.08 -13.12 14.61
C LEU A 111 27.67 -12.61 14.35
N ALA A 112 27.25 -11.57 15.06
CA ALA A 112 25.95 -10.95 14.80
C ALA A 112 26.14 -9.51 14.35
N VAL A 113 25.38 -9.11 13.31
CA VAL A 113 25.37 -7.77 12.73
C VAL A 113 23.99 -7.17 12.86
N HIS A 114 23.93 -5.95 13.36
CA HIS A 114 22.72 -5.15 13.40
C HIS A 114 22.48 -4.50 12.03
N LEU A 115 21.34 -4.78 11.43
CA LEU A 115 20.94 -4.21 10.16
C LEU A 115 20.17 -2.91 10.42
N VAL A 116 20.79 -1.80 10.07
CA VAL A 116 20.20 -0.45 10.26
C VAL A 116 20.09 0.27 8.93
N GLN A 117 19.05 1.07 8.79
CA GLN A 117 18.91 1.98 7.66
C GLN A 117 19.86 3.18 7.77
N PRO A 118 20.05 3.97 6.71
CA PRO A 118 20.88 5.18 6.76
C PRO A 118 20.44 6.19 7.84
N ASP A 119 19.16 6.23 8.18
CA ASP A 119 18.58 7.05 9.26
C ASP A 119 18.78 6.46 10.67
N GLN A 120 19.55 5.37 10.81
CA GLN A 120 19.78 4.62 12.03
C GLN A 120 18.55 3.85 12.55
N THR A 121 17.49 3.73 11.78
CA THR A 121 16.34 2.88 12.14
C THR A 121 16.74 1.42 12.07
N SER A 122 16.48 0.69 13.16
CA SER A 122 16.74 -0.76 13.24
C SER A 122 15.78 -1.54 12.35
N MET A 123 16.29 -2.27 11.38
CA MET A 123 15.51 -3.15 10.50
C MET A 123 15.53 -4.60 10.94
N GLY A 124 16.60 -5.03 11.59
CA GLY A 124 16.76 -6.42 12.01
C GLY A 124 18.18 -6.78 12.36
N PHE A 125 18.53 -8.06 12.28
CA PHE A 125 19.88 -8.53 12.48
C PHE A 125 20.18 -9.79 11.67
N ALA A 126 21.44 -9.96 11.32
CA ALA A 126 21.98 -11.18 10.73
C ALA A 126 22.96 -11.82 11.71
N VAL A 127 22.94 -13.15 11.79
CA VAL A 127 23.89 -13.93 12.62
C VAL A 127 24.55 -14.96 11.74
N PHE A 128 25.88 -15.00 11.76
CA PHE A 128 26.71 -15.96 11.03
C PHE A 128 27.44 -16.85 12.02
N PHE A 129 27.45 -18.15 11.80
CA PHE A 129 27.99 -19.10 12.75
C PHE A 129 28.38 -20.41 12.07
N ASP A 130 29.30 -21.12 12.68
CA ASP A 130 29.70 -22.51 12.35
C ASP A 130 30.31 -23.23 13.54
N ASP A 131 30.79 -24.44 13.28
CA ASP A 131 31.37 -25.32 14.29
C ASP A 131 32.88 -25.07 14.48
N ASP A 132 33.50 -24.14 13.70
CA ASP A 132 34.90 -23.75 13.85
C ASP A 132 35.09 -22.86 15.10
N GLU A 133 36.21 -23.01 15.80
CA GLU A 133 36.55 -22.20 16.98
C GLU A 133 37.49 -21.03 16.66
N THR A 134 37.92 -20.89 15.39
CA THR A 134 38.80 -19.78 14.98
C THR A 134 38.02 -18.47 14.94
N CYS A 135 38.62 -17.38 15.43
CA CYS A 135 37.98 -16.07 15.41
C CYS A 135 37.85 -15.53 13.98
N PHE A 136 36.82 -14.73 13.74
CA PHE A 136 36.72 -13.96 12.50
C PHE A 136 37.78 -12.86 12.48
N GLU A 137 38.38 -12.62 11.32
CA GLU A 137 39.38 -11.56 11.11
C GLU A 137 38.68 -10.18 11.04
N ASP A 138 39.33 -9.15 11.60
CA ASP A 138 38.76 -7.79 11.64
C ASP A 138 38.47 -7.22 10.24
N ASP A 139 39.33 -7.54 9.25
CA ASP A 139 39.11 -7.13 7.85
C ASP A 139 37.85 -7.78 7.27
N GLN A 140 37.58 -9.05 7.60
CA GLN A 140 36.35 -9.72 7.16
C GLN A 140 35.09 -9.10 7.79
N ILE A 141 35.19 -8.74 9.08
CA ILE A 141 34.10 -8.06 9.81
C ILE A 141 33.80 -6.71 9.18
N GLN A 142 34.83 -5.90 8.86
CA GLN A 142 34.66 -4.61 8.25
C GLN A 142 34.02 -4.70 6.87
N LEU A 143 34.50 -5.59 6.01
CA LEU A 143 33.91 -5.83 4.69
C LEU A 143 32.46 -6.32 4.77
N LEU A 144 32.14 -7.13 5.78
CA LEU A 144 30.76 -7.55 6.03
C LEU A 144 29.88 -6.38 6.42
N LEU A 145 30.33 -5.47 7.27
CA LEU A 145 29.59 -4.28 7.68
C LEU A 145 29.30 -3.36 6.50
N ASP A 146 30.29 -3.14 5.62
CA ASP A 146 30.13 -2.35 4.40
C ASP A 146 29.11 -3.01 3.45
N TYR A 147 29.16 -4.34 3.34
CA TYR A 147 28.18 -5.08 2.55
C TYR A 147 26.78 -5.04 3.16
N CYS A 148 26.63 -5.18 4.47
CA CYS A 148 25.35 -5.04 5.16
C CYS A 148 24.75 -3.64 4.95
N SER A 149 25.57 -2.59 5.01
CA SER A 149 25.13 -1.22 4.71
C SER A 149 24.60 -1.09 3.27
N SER A 150 25.35 -1.62 2.29
CA SER A 150 24.91 -1.66 0.88
C SER A 150 23.63 -2.45 0.68
N PHE A 151 23.51 -3.60 1.34
CA PHE A 151 22.32 -4.43 1.32
C PHE A 151 21.10 -3.67 1.87
N MET A 152 21.26 -2.96 2.99
CA MET A 152 20.17 -2.17 3.58
C MET A 152 19.71 -1.02 2.68
N GLN A 153 20.64 -0.36 1.97
CA GLN A 153 20.30 0.65 0.96
C GLN A 153 19.49 0.05 -0.20
N GLN A 154 19.84 -1.16 -0.66
CA GLN A 154 19.08 -1.85 -1.70
C GLN A 154 17.68 -2.22 -1.24
N VAL A 155 17.52 -2.68 0.02
CA VAL A 155 16.23 -2.97 0.64
C VAL A 155 15.35 -1.72 0.66
N GLU A 156 15.89 -0.60 1.12
CA GLU A 156 15.17 0.68 1.18
C GLU A 156 14.76 1.16 -0.20
N LEU A 157 15.66 1.13 -1.18
CA LEU A 157 15.33 1.50 -2.57
C LEU A 157 14.23 0.63 -3.14
N LYS A 158 14.26 -0.68 -2.90
CA LYS A 158 13.22 -1.60 -3.38
C LYS A 158 11.88 -1.29 -2.74
N PHE A 159 11.85 -1.03 -1.43
CA PHE A 159 10.64 -0.68 -0.70
C PHE A 159 10.02 0.62 -1.23
N ASN A 160 10.84 1.67 -1.37
CA ASN A 160 10.40 2.97 -1.89
C ASN A 160 9.91 2.87 -3.35
N TYR A 161 10.53 2.04 -4.16
CA TYR A 161 10.11 1.80 -5.54
C TYR A 161 8.71 1.17 -5.61
N GLU A 162 8.43 0.15 -4.80
CA GLU A 162 7.12 -0.50 -4.78
C GLU A 162 6.02 0.46 -4.27
N GLU A 163 6.31 1.23 -3.22
CA GLU A 163 5.38 2.25 -2.71
C GLU A 163 5.08 3.30 -3.78
N LEU A 164 6.11 3.78 -4.47
CA LEU A 164 5.94 4.74 -5.56
C LEU A 164 5.11 4.15 -6.71
N ASN A 165 5.32 2.89 -7.04
CA ASN A 165 4.57 2.21 -8.09
C ASN A 165 3.10 2.04 -7.74
N GLU A 166 2.79 1.65 -6.49
CA GLU A 166 1.41 1.59 -5.98
C GLU A 166 0.70 2.96 -6.09
N LEU A 167 1.38 4.04 -5.67
CA LEU A 167 0.84 5.40 -5.76
C LEU A 167 0.63 5.85 -7.22
N TYR A 168 1.56 5.49 -8.09
CA TYR A 168 1.45 5.78 -9.53
C TYR A 168 0.24 5.09 -10.16
N GLU A 169 0.03 3.80 -9.88
CA GLU A 169 -1.13 3.05 -10.37
C GLU A 169 -2.46 3.64 -9.87
N GLN A 170 -2.53 4.03 -8.60
CA GLN A 170 -3.68 4.73 -8.04
C GLN A 170 -3.95 6.05 -8.76
N GLN A 171 -2.91 6.83 -9.05
CA GLN A 171 -3.05 8.08 -9.77
C GLN A 171 -3.49 7.90 -11.22
N VAL A 172 -2.99 6.90 -11.91
CA VAL A 172 -3.42 6.54 -13.28
C VAL A 172 -4.90 6.15 -13.30
N ALA A 173 -5.33 5.32 -12.36
CA ALA A 173 -6.73 4.92 -12.23
C ALA A 173 -7.67 6.12 -11.98
N LEU A 174 -7.28 7.01 -11.07
CA LEU A 174 -8.01 8.25 -10.78
C LEU A 174 -8.11 9.16 -12.02
N ASN A 175 -7.01 9.36 -12.74
CA ASN A 175 -6.98 10.20 -13.92
C ASN A 175 -7.84 9.63 -15.06
N SER A 176 -7.81 8.30 -15.24
CA SER A 176 -8.65 7.59 -16.20
C SER A 176 -10.14 7.77 -15.88
N SER A 177 -10.53 7.60 -14.62
CA SER A 177 -11.90 7.82 -14.14
C SER A 177 -12.35 9.25 -14.37
N LYS A 178 -11.50 10.22 -14.08
CA LYS A 178 -11.76 11.66 -14.33
C LYS A 178 -11.98 11.96 -15.81
N THR A 179 -11.15 11.40 -16.68
CA THR A 179 -11.27 11.59 -18.14
C THR A 179 -12.57 10.99 -18.66
N LYS A 180 -12.91 9.77 -18.23
CA LYS A 180 -14.16 9.11 -18.58
C LYS A 180 -15.38 9.92 -18.12
N PHE A 181 -15.33 10.45 -16.92
CA PHE A 181 -16.38 11.30 -16.37
C PHE A 181 -16.61 12.56 -17.24
N PHE A 182 -15.55 13.30 -17.58
CA PHE A 182 -15.67 14.47 -18.46
C PHE A 182 -16.20 14.14 -19.86
N SER A 183 -15.86 12.96 -20.39
CA SER A 183 -16.38 12.49 -21.66
C SER A 183 -17.89 12.26 -21.62
N ILE A 184 -18.39 11.61 -20.56
CA ILE A 184 -19.82 11.39 -20.35
C ILE A 184 -20.57 12.72 -20.21
N ILE A 185 -20.08 13.62 -19.36
CA ILE A 185 -20.68 14.95 -19.18
C ILE A 185 -20.78 15.72 -20.49
N SER A 186 -19.68 15.74 -21.26
CA SER A 186 -19.65 16.46 -22.55
C SER A 186 -20.65 15.90 -23.55
N HIS A 187 -20.87 14.58 -23.52
CA HIS A 187 -21.89 13.94 -24.34
C HIS A 187 -23.30 14.33 -23.86
N ASP A 188 -23.57 14.22 -22.56
CA ASP A 188 -24.91 14.42 -22.00
C ASP A 188 -25.35 15.89 -21.97
N LEU A 189 -24.40 16.82 -21.99
CA LEU A 189 -24.68 18.25 -22.17
C LEU A 189 -24.92 18.62 -23.64
N ARG A 190 -24.27 17.95 -24.59
CA ARG A 190 -24.36 18.29 -26.01
C ARG A 190 -25.79 18.14 -26.55
N ALA A 191 -26.49 17.06 -26.19
CA ALA A 191 -27.83 16.76 -26.68
C ALA A 191 -28.85 17.85 -26.28
N PRO A 192 -29.01 18.22 -25.01
CA PRO A 192 -29.94 19.29 -24.62
C PRO A 192 -29.58 20.65 -25.25
N PHE A 193 -28.27 21.00 -25.31
CA PHE A 193 -27.88 22.27 -25.96
C PHE A 193 -28.18 22.30 -27.44
N HIS A 194 -28.06 21.20 -28.17
CA HIS A 194 -28.49 21.13 -29.58
C HIS A 194 -29.97 21.32 -29.72
N GLY A 195 -30.79 20.74 -28.83
CA GLY A 195 -32.25 20.95 -28.83
C GLY A 195 -32.62 22.40 -28.52
N LEU A 196 -32.01 23.00 -27.47
CA LEU A 196 -32.23 24.39 -27.11
C LEU A 196 -31.90 25.35 -28.27
N LEU A 197 -30.71 25.17 -28.89
CA LEU A 197 -30.27 25.98 -30.01
C LEU A 197 -31.20 25.82 -31.23
N GLY A 198 -31.54 24.58 -31.61
CA GLY A 198 -32.37 24.28 -32.77
C GLY A 198 -33.79 24.91 -32.65
N PHE A 199 -34.45 24.67 -31.53
CA PHE A 199 -35.77 25.25 -31.32
C PHE A 199 -35.75 26.75 -31.10
N SER A 200 -34.72 27.32 -30.53
CA SER A 200 -34.52 28.76 -30.43
C SER A 200 -34.34 29.38 -31.83
N GLU A 201 -33.61 28.71 -32.72
CA GLU A 201 -33.41 29.14 -34.11
C GLU A 201 -34.71 29.13 -34.90
N VAL A 202 -35.55 28.09 -34.76
CA VAL A 202 -36.86 28.01 -35.37
C VAL A 202 -37.74 29.17 -34.91
N LEU A 203 -37.81 29.45 -33.60
CA LEU A 203 -38.56 30.61 -33.09
C LEU A 203 -38.04 31.95 -33.61
N ALA A 204 -36.73 32.08 -33.80
CA ALA A 204 -36.11 33.34 -34.24
C ALA A 204 -36.34 33.61 -35.74
N LYS A 205 -36.32 32.55 -36.57
CA LYS A 205 -36.32 32.69 -38.04
C LYS A 205 -37.68 32.40 -38.70
N GLU A 206 -38.49 31.54 -38.08
CA GLU A 206 -39.69 30.97 -38.70
C GLU A 206 -41.01 31.29 -37.94
N ARG A 207 -40.96 32.24 -36.98
CA ARG A 207 -42.07 32.56 -36.10
C ARG A 207 -43.37 32.86 -36.84
N GLU A 208 -43.28 33.53 -38.02
CA GLU A 208 -44.49 33.96 -38.82
C GLU A 208 -45.18 32.76 -39.47
N THR A 209 -44.50 31.61 -39.60
CA THR A 209 -45.05 30.39 -40.22
C THR A 209 -45.58 29.40 -39.20
N LEU A 210 -45.38 29.64 -37.92
CA LEU A 210 -45.82 28.78 -36.84
C LEU A 210 -47.15 29.16 -36.29
N ASP A 211 -47.99 28.18 -36.00
CA ASP A 211 -49.22 28.38 -35.24
C ASP A 211 -49.00 28.54 -33.75
N GLU A 212 -49.96 29.10 -33.03
CA GLU A 212 -49.89 29.39 -31.61
C GLU A 212 -49.54 28.11 -30.78
N SER A 213 -50.11 26.96 -31.18
CA SER A 213 -49.85 25.67 -30.49
C SER A 213 -48.41 25.20 -30.67
N SER A 214 -47.85 25.39 -31.85
CA SER A 214 -46.42 25.04 -32.11
C SER A 214 -45.48 25.95 -31.34
N ILE A 215 -45.79 27.26 -31.27
CA ILE A 215 -45.01 28.20 -30.46
C ILE A 215 -45.02 27.80 -28.98
N GLN A 216 -46.22 27.47 -28.44
CA GLN A 216 -46.35 27.03 -27.06
C GLN A 216 -45.58 25.74 -26.79
N ASN A 217 -45.68 24.72 -27.64
CA ASN A 217 -44.95 23.46 -27.52
C ASN A 217 -43.41 23.65 -27.51
N ILE A 218 -42.92 24.54 -28.39
CA ILE A 218 -41.49 24.87 -28.43
C ILE A 218 -41.05 25.59 -27.15
N ALA A 219 -41.85 26.55 -26.66
CA ALA A 219 -41.55 27.26 -25.42
C ALA A 219 -41.52 26.32 -24.23
N ASP A 220 -42.47 25.40 -24.10
CA ASP A 220 -42.51 24.40 -23.04
C ASP A 220 -41.29 23.47 -23.13
N TYR A 221 -40.93 22.99 -24.33
CA TYR A 221 -39.71 22.17 -24.52
C TYR A 221 -38.44 22.92 -24.10
N LEU A 222 -38.28 24.18 -24.50
CA LEU A 222 -37.13 25.01 -24.15
C LEU A 222 -37.04 25.21 -22.64
N TYR A 223 -38.19 25.45 -21.97
CA TYR A 223 -38.22 25.59 -20.52
C TYR A 223 -37.83 24.31 -19.80
N ASP A 224 -38.45 23.18 -20.14
CA ASP A 224 -38.21 21.89 -19.50
C ASP A 224 -36.75 21.40 -19.73
N THR A 225 -36.24 21.61 -20.95
CA THR A 225 -34.86 21.24 -21.29
C THR A 225 -33.87 22.13 -20.56
N SER A 226 -34.13 23.43 -20.44
CA SER A 226 -33.29 24.36 -19.67
C SER A 226 -33.25 23.99 -18.20
N GLN A 227 -34.42 23.70 -17.60
CA GLN A 227 -34.51 23.28 -16.20
C GLN A 227 -33.77 21.96 -15.93
N SER A 228 -33.93 20.98 -16.82
CA SER A 228 -33.22 19.69 -16.70
C SER A 228 -31.71 19.84 -16.83
N THR A 229 -31.24 20.68 -17.76
CA THR A 229 -29.82 20.97 -17.97
C THR A 229 -29.23 21.73 -16.80
N TYR A 230 -29.97 22.68 -16.23
CA TYR A 230 -29.55 23.38 -15.00
C TYR A 230 -29.39 22.43 -13.83
N ASN A 231 -30.36 21.53 -13.59
CA ASN A 231 -30.28 20.54 -12.52
C ASN A 231 -29.10 19.59 -12.70
N LEU A 232 -28.77 19.21 -13.94
CA LEU A 232 -27.58 18.41 -14.25
C LEU A 232 -26.30 19.18 -13.88
N LEU A 233 -26.18 20.45 -14.27
CA LEU A 233 -25.02 21.29 -13.91
C LEU A 233 -24.85 21.46 -12.41
N GLU A 234 -25.94 21.72 -11.66
CA GLU A 234 -25.90 21.81 -10.19
C GLU A 234 -25.40 20.49 -9.55
N SER A 235 -25.89 19.36 -10.08
CA SER A 235 -25.43 18.05 -9.62
C SER A 235 -23.93 17.82 -9.87
N LEU A 236 -23.46 18.24 -11.05
CA LEU A 236 -22.03 18.15 -11.42
C LEU A 236 -21.14 19.06 -10.58
N LEU A 237 -21.60 20.31 -10.30
CA LEU A 237 -20.89 21.23 -9.42
C LEU A 237 -20.80 20.69 -7.99
N THR A 238 -21.91 20.15 -7.48
CA THR A 238 -21.94 19.52 -6.16
C THR A 238 -20.97 18.35 -6.07
N TRP A 239 -20.94 17.50 -7.09
CA TRP A 239 -19.99 16.40 -7.16
C TRP A 239 -18.53 16.89 -7.25
N ALA A 240 -18.23 17.88 -8.09
CA ALA A 240 -16.89 18.44 -8.23
C ALA A 240 -16.37 19.09 -6.93
N MET A 241 -17.27 19.71 -6.15
CA MET A 241 -16.95 20.26 -4.84
C MET A 241 -16.62 19.14 -3.83
N ALA A 242 -17.37 18.03 -3.88
CA ALA A 242 -17.14 16.87 -3.02
C ALA A 242 -15.77 16.23 -3.31
N GLU A 243 -15.47 15.96 -4.59
CA GLU A 243 -14.19 15.41 -5.03
C GLU A 243 -13.00 16.35 -4.73
N GLY A 244 -13.20 17.66 -4.89
CA GLY A 244 -12.17 18.67 -4.61
C GLY A 244 -11.89 18.93 -3.12
N GLY A 245 -12.55 18.19 -2.20
CA GLY A 245 -12.42 18.40 -0.75
C GLY A 245 -12.89 19.78 -0.26
N ARG A 246 -13.64 20.51 -1.08
CA ARG A 246 -14.15 21.87 -0.77
C ARG A 246 -15.47 21.88 -0.01
N PHE A 247 -16.00 20.71 0.32
CA PHE A 247 -17.17 20.62 1.18
C PHE A 247 -16.77 20.99 2.60
N VAL A 248 -17.27 22.12 3.07
CA VAL A 248 -17.17 22.49 4.48
C VAL A 248 -18.20 21.65 5.24
N TYR A 249 -17.73 20.65 5.96
CA TYR A 249 -18.60 19.82 6.81
C TYR A 249 -19.07 20.63 8.01
N HIS A 250 -20.36 20.97 8.04
CA HIS A 250 -21.00 21.58 9.19
C HIS A 250 -21.93 20.53 9.85
N PRO A 251 -21.48 19.85 10.90
CA PRO A 251 -22.34 18.90 11.61
C PRO A 251 -23.47 19.65 12.33
N ILE A 252 -24.71 19.30 12.00
CA ILE A 252 -25.90 19.81 12.69
C ILE A 252 -26.67 18.65 13.33
N ASN A 253 -27.21 18.90 14.51
CA ASN A 253 -28.08 17.93 15.17
C ASN A 253 -29.47 18.02 14.55
N PHE A 254 -30.00 16.91 14.05
CA PHE A 254 -31.35 16.82 13.51
C PHE A 254 -32.08 15.57 14.04
N LYS A 255 -33.42 15.62 14.04
CA LYS A 255 -34.23 14.47 14.40
C LYS A 255 -34.42 13.59 13.17
N LEU A 256 -33.80 12.38 13.18
CA LEU A 256 -33.89 11.43 12.05
C LEU A 256 -35.32 11.20 11.59
N ARG A 257 -36.27 11.10 12.53
CA ARG A 257 -37.71 10.92 12.26
C ARG A 257 -38.30 12.04 11.40
N GLN A 258 -37.85 13.28 11.57
CA GLN A 258 -38.34 14.40 10.75
C GLN A 258 -37.88 14.27 9.30
N VAL A 259 -36.59 13.92 9.11
CA VAL A 259 -36.02 13.72 7.77
C VAL A 259 -36.66 12.50 7.09
N SER A 260 -36.87 11.40 7.81
CA SER A 260 -37.55 10.22 7.25
C SER A 260 -38.97 10.54 6.82
N ASN A 261 -39.72 11.29 7.61
CA ASN A 261 -41.10 11.67 7.24
C ASN A 261 -41.10 12.51 5.97
N ILE A 262 -40.23 13.51 5.83
CA ILE A 262 -40.11 14.34 4.61
C ILE A 262 -39.81 13.46 3.39
N VAL A 263 -38.89 12.52 3.49
CA VAL A 263 -38.55 11.60 2.39
C VAL A 263 -39.74 10.71 2.04
N CYS A 264 -40.45 10.16 3.04
CA CYS A 264 -41.63 9.35 2.82
C CYS A 264 -42.76 10.15 2.12
N ASP A 265 -43.01 11.39 2.54
CA ASP A 265 -44.04 12.25 1.94
C ASP A 265 -43.71 12.54 0.47
N VAL A 266 -42.44 12.83 0.14
CA VAL A 266 -41.99 13.06 -1.25
C VAL A 266 -42.15 11.78 -2.08
N LEU A 267 -41.72 10.65 -1.58
CA LEU A 267 -41.81 9.37 -2.27
C LEU A 267 -43.25 8.92 -2.46
N HIS A 268 -44.11 9.11 -1.47
CA HIS A 268 -45.55 8.82 -1.54
C HIS A 268 -46.22 9.64 -2.66
N THR A 269 -45.90 10.94 -2.77
CA THR A 269 -46.39 11.80 -3.82
C THR A 269 -45.97 11.31 -5.22
N LEU A 270 -44.73 10.84 -5.36
CA LEU A 270 -44.23 10.27 -6.62
C LEU A 270 -44.85 8.91 -6.92
N ALA A 271 -45.09 8.07 -5.91
CA ALA A 271 -45.78 6.78 -6.06
C ALA A 271 -47.20 6.95 -6.53
N LEU A 272 -47.95 7.89 -5.94
CA LEU A 272 -49.33 8.23 -6.37
C LEU A 272 -49.37 8.69 -7.82
N LYS A 273 -48.43 9.53 -8.28
CA LYS A 273 -48.36 9.98 -9.70
C LYS A 273 -48.09 8.82 -10.66
N LYS A 274 -47.47 7.74 -10.19
CA LYS A 274 -47.16 6.57 -11.01
C LYS A 274 -48.10 5.38 -10.80
N ASN A 275 -49.21 5.58 -10.04
CA ASN A 275 -50.14 4.51 -9.63
C ASN A 275 -49.41 3.31 -8.98
N ILE A 276 -48.44 3.56 -8.14
CA ILE A 276 -47.72 2.54 -7.37
C ILE A 276 -48.28 2.60 -5.94
N GLU A 277 -48.78 1.47 -5.41
CA GLU A 277 -49.24 1.31 -4.03
C GLU A 277 -48.06 1.09 -3.06
#